data_6dfd749ceef19a49842839c0b6b2be15
#
_entry.id   6dfd749ceef19a49842839c0b6b2be15
#
_cell.length_a   1.000
_cell.length_b   1.000
_cell.length_c   1.000
_cell.angle_alpha   90.00
_cell.angle_beta   90.00
_cell.angle_gamma   90.00
#
_symmetry.space_group_name_H-M   'P 1'
#
loop_
_entity.id
_entity.type
_entity.pdbx_description
1 polymer ?
#
loop_
_entity_poly.entity_id
_entity_poly.type
_entity_poly.pdbx_seq_one_letter_code
_entity_poly.pdbx_strand_id
1 'polypeptide(L)'
;RQMCIRDSTYIDTLPMGQALFPGLRNYKLDTINKHLEIPPFNHHRAVDDAMALARIYEVMLTDLEEKDIHTVESINTGLGGNKEVLKKKYYHLIILVQNQVGLKNLYRIVSAAHTQYFFKKPRVPRSLLNQYREGLLLSPACEAGELYRAIVAGQPYEQLLRIADYYDYLEVQPIGNNAFMIKKEDVSAVESEEDLKEINRRIVKLGEQFHKPVVATCDVHFMDPQDEVYRRIIMTGKGFDDADEQAPLFLRTTEEMLEEFSYLGSEKAEEVVITN
;
A
#
# COMPACT_ATOMS: atom_id res chain seq x y z
N ARG A 1 5.01 15.54 24.74
CA ARG A 1 4.47 16.43 23.68
C ARG A 1 4.57 15.64 22.37
N GLN A 2 3.48 15.03 21.94
CA GLN A 2 3.34 14.52 20.58
C GLN A 2 3.30 15.73 19.65
N MET A 3 4.36 15.92 18.86
CA MET A 3 4.26 16.79 17.70
C MET A 3 3.44 16.05 16.64
N CYS A 4 2.17 16.37 16.53
CA CYS A 4 1.35 15.96 15.39
C CYS A 4 1.82 16.74 14.16
N ILE A 5 2.70 16.17 13.36
CA ILE A 5 3.03 16.67 12.02
C ILE A 5 1.93 16.13 11.08
N ARG A 6 0.72 16.69 11.17
CA ARG A 6 -0.42 16.29 10.34
C ARG A 6 -0.45 16.93 8.95
N ASP A 7 0.27 18.04 8.77
CA ASP A 7 0.15 18.88 7.57
C ASP A 7 1.46 18.99 6.76
N SER A 8 2.42 18.09 7.00
CA SER A 8 3.71 18.13 6.29
C SER A 8 3.70 17.26 5.05
N THR A 9 4.03 17.83 3.92
CA THR A 9 4.37 17.09 2.72
C THR A 9 5.76 16.46 2.89
N TYR A 10 5.86 15.15 2.67
CA TYR A 10 7.12 14.43 2.76
C TYR A 10 7.78 14.34 1.39
N ILE A 11 9.07 14.67 1.34
CA ILE A 11 9.93 14.40 0.20
C ILE A 11 10.84 13.24 0.57
N ASP A 12 10.74 12.12 -0.13
CA ASP A 12 11.65 11.01 -0.01
C ASP A 12 12.81 11.20 -0.98
N THR A 13 14.00 11.45 -0.45
CA THR A 13 15.21 11.71 -1.23
C THR A 13 15.72 10.48 -1.97
N LEU A 14 15.35 9.26 -1.56
CA LEU A 14 15.78 8.04 -2.24
C LEU A 14 15.17 7.91 -3.64
N PRO A 15 13.83 8.00 -3.84
CA PRO A 15 13.24 8.04 -5.17
C PRO A 15 13.70 9.21 -6.00
N MET A 16 13.88 10.37 -5.37
CA MET A 16 14.36 11.57 -6.05
C MET A 16 15.77 11.38 -6.58
N GLY A 17 16.69 10.82 -5.77
CA GLY A 17 18.03 10.47 -6.20
C GLY A 17 18.07 9.41 -7.32
N GLN A 18 17.17 8.43 -7.29
CA GLN A 18 17.04 7.45 -8.36
C GLN A 18 16.60 8.06 -9.69
N ALA A 19 15.80 9.10 -9.65
CA ALA A 19 15.32 9.79 -10.83
C ALA A 19 16.33 10.81 -11.37
N LEU A 20 17.02 11.55 -10.50
CA LEU A 20 18.01 12.57 -10.86
C LEU A 20 19.33 11.95 -11.31
N PHE A 21 19.78 10.87 -10.66
CA PHE A 21 21.08 10.21 -10.89
C PHE A 21 20.89 8.75 -11.36
N PRO A 22 20.29 8.51 -12.54
CA PRO A 22 20.04 7.16 -13.03
C PRO A 22 21.36 6.44 -13.31
N GLY A 23 21.45 5.15 -12.98
CA GLY A 23 22.60 4.31 -13.29
C GLY A 23 23.62 4.12 -12.17
N LEU A 24 23.40 4.67 -10.98
CA LEU A 24 24.22 4.37 -9.82
C LEU A 24 24.03 2.90 -9.39
N ARG A 25 25.13 2.26 -8.96
CA ARG A 25 25.13 0.87 -8.48
C ARG A 25 24.17 0.65 -7.29
N ASN A 26 24.07 1.65 -6.41
CA ASN A 26 23.13 1.71 -5.31
C ASN A 26 22.96 3.19 -4.90
N TYR A 27 21.98 3.47 -4.03
CA TYR A 27 21.63 4.82 -3.58
C TYR A 27 21.84 5.00 -2.07
N LYS A 28 22.89 4.37 -1.52
CA LYS A 28 23.35 4.65 -0.15
C LYS A 28 23.94 6.06 -0.09
N LEU A 29 23.88 6.69 1.09
CA LEU A 29 24.41 8.05 1.30
C LEU A 29 25.84 8.20 0.78
N ASP A 30 26.72 7.24 1.05
CA ASP A 30 28.11 7.25 0.54
C ASP A 30 28.22 7.27 -0.97
N THR A 31 27.38 6.46 -1.63
CA THR A 31 27.43 6.34 -3.08
C THR A 31 26.99 7.63 -3.72
N ILE A 32 25.93 8.26 -3.20
CA ILE A 32 25.45 9.55 -3.69
C ILE A 32 26.44 10.65 -3.35
N ASN A 33 26.96 10.69 -2.12
CA ASN A 33 27.98 11.66 -1.69
C ASN A 33 29.20 11.65 -2.60
N LYS A 34 29.71 10.44 -2.91
CA LYS A 34 30.84 10.27 -3.81
C LYS A 34 30.53 10.69 -5.25
N HIS A 35 29.32 10.42 -5.72
CA HIS A 35 28.86 10.80 -7.05
C HIS A 35 28.75 12.32 -7.20
N LEU A 36 28.29 12.99 -6.16
CA LEU A 36 28.11 14.46 -6.13
C LEU A 36 29.37 15.20 -5.64
N GLU A 37 30.49 14.50 -5.45
CA GLU A 37 31.77 15.06 -4.96
C GLU A 37 31.63 15.83 -3.62
N ILE A 38 30.63 15.45 -2.79
CA ILE A 38 30.42 16.04 -1.47
C ILE A 38 31.47 15.48 -0.50
N PRO A 39 32.04 16.29 0.41
CA PRO A 39 33.05 15.84 1.36
C PRO A 39 32.60 14.62 2.18
N PRO A 40 33.53 13.66 2.45
CA PRO A 40 33.19 12.47 3.23
C PRO A 40 32.75 12.83 4.66
N PHE A 41 31.91 11.99 5.25
CA PHE A 41 31.38 12.16 6.60
C PHE A 41 31.56 10.89 7.44
N ASN A 42 31.44 11.00 8.76
CA ASN A 42 31.57 9.86 9.66
C ASN A 42 30.25 9.10 9.76
N HIS A 43 30.19 7.91 9.19
CA HIS A 43 29.02 7.05 9.24
C HIS A 43 28.61 6.65 10.65
N HIS A 44 27.32 6.36 10.82
CA HIS A 44 26.70 5.90 12.07
C HIS A 44 26.66 6.94 13.20
N ARG A 45 26.86 8.21 12.88
CA ARG A 45 26.51 9.32 13.75
C ARG A 45 25.29 10.03 13.16
N ALA A 46 24.17 9.98 13.88
CA ALA A 46 22.89 10.51 13.39
C ALA A 46 22.97 11.98 12.88
N VAL A 47 23.82 12.80 13.49
CA VAL A 47 24.03 14.19 13.07
C VAL A 47 24.80 14.26 11.76
N ASP A 48 25.84 13.44 11.59
CA ASP A 48 26.67 13.45 10.39
C ASP A 48 25.90 12.87 9.20
N ASP A 49 25.10 11.81 9.42
CA ASP A 49 24.20 11.24 8.42
C ASP A 49 23.12 12.26 7.98
N ALA A 50 22.54 13.00 8.94
CA ALA A 50 21.56 14.05 8.65
C ALA A 50 22.16 15.22 7.88
N MET A 51 23.39 15.66 8.22
CA MET A 51 24.10 16.71 7.51
C MET A 51 24.49 16.30 6.09
N ALA A 52 24.90 15.05 5.90
CA ALA A 52 25.19 14.51 4.56
C ALA A 52 23.91 14.49 3.70
N LEU A 53 22.78 14.03 4.27
CA LEU A 53 21.50 14.06 3.58
C LEU A 53 21.05 15.46 3.21
N ALA A 54 21.23 16.44 4.11
CA ALA A 54 20.88 17.84 3.83
C ALA A 54 21.69 18.40 2.65
N ARG A 55 22.98 18.14 2.59
CA ARG A 55 23.84 18.57 1.48
C ARG A 55 23.47 17.91 0.16
N ILE A 56 23.17 16.59 0.19
CA ILE A 56 22.66 15.88 -0.99
C ILE A 56 21.35 16.51 -1.47
N TYR A 57 20.46 16.84 -0.53
CA TYR A 57 19.19 17.46 -0.86
C TYR A 57 19.33 18.84 -1.48
N GLU A 58 20.26 19.67 -0.99
CA GLU A 58 20.59 20.97 -1.60
C GLU A 58 21.03 20.83 -3.07
N VAL A 59 21.91 19.86 -3.38
CA VAL A 59 22.30 19.58 -4.77
C VAL A 59 21.10 19.11 -5.61
N MET A 60 20.27 18.22 -5.06
CA MET A 60 19.05 17.76 -5.74
C MET A 60 18.08 18.91 -6.03
N LEU A 61 17.96 19.91 -5.16
CA LEU A 61 17.14 21.09 -5.43
C LEU A 61 17.68 21.90 -6.61
N THR A 62 18.97 22.09 -6.71
CA THR A 62 19.59 22.74 -7.87
C THR A 62 19.31 21.99 -9.17
N ASP A 63 19.46 20.67 -9.17
CA ASP A 63 19.14 19.84 -10.34
C ASP A 63 17.65 19.89 -10.74
N LEU A 64 16.74 20.05 -9.75
CA LEU A 64 15.32 20.25 -10.00
C LEU A 64 15.04 21.61 -10.61
N GLU A 65 15.69 22.67 -10.13
CA GLU A 65 15.57 24.01 -10.70
C GLU A 65 16.04 24.07 -12.16
N GLU A 66 17.18 23.39 -12.48
CA GLU A 66 17.67 23.26 -13.86
C GLU A 66 16.69 22.53 -14.80
N LYS A 67 15.80 21.70 -14.22
CA LYS A 67 14.75 20.98 -14.95
C LYS A 67 13.40 21.69 -14.94
N ASP A 68 13.35 22.96 -14.50
CA ASP A 68 12.12 23.76 -14.35
C ASP A 68 11.08 23.13 -13.42
N ILE A 69 11.55 22.44 -12.36
CA ILE A 69 10.73 21.79 -11.35
C ILE A 69 10.81 22.59 -10.04
N HIS A 70 9.82 23.43 -9.76
CA HIS A 70 9.85 24.40 -8.65
C HIS A 70 8.84 24.12 -7.53
N THR A 71 7.95 23.16 -7.68
CA THR A 71 6.96 22.81 -6.66
C THR A 71 7.00 21.34 -6.29
N VAL A 72 6.54 20.99 -5.09
CA VAL A 72 6.45 19.59 -4.65
C VAL A 72 5.55 18.76 -5.57
N GLU A 73 4.47 19.35 -6.07
CA GLU A 73 3.59 18.69 -7.05
C GLU A 73 4.33 18.42 -8.36
N SER A 74 5.17 19.36 -8.82
CA SER A 74 5.90 19.22 -10.08
C SER A 74 7.08 18.23 -9.97
N ILE A 75 7.60 17.92 -8.79
CA ILE A 75 8.59 16.85 -8.59
C ILE A 75 8.04 15.52 -9.08
N ASN A 76 6.82 15.16 -8.68
CA ASN A 76 6.20 13.88 -9.03
C ASN A 76 5.90 13.78 -10.53
N THR A 77 5.53 14.87 -11.19
CA THR A 77 5.23 14.91 -12.61
C THR A 77 6.48 15.07 -13.48
N GLY A 78 7.41 15.92 -13.08
CA GLY A 78 8.63 16.23 -13.83
C GLY A 78 9.70 15.12 -13.77
N LEU A 79 9.81 14.43 -12.61
CA LEU A 79 10.70 13.28 -12.47
C LEU A 79 10.04 11.95 -12.80
N GLY A 80 8.70 11.88 -12.81
CA GLY A 80 7.93 10.65 -12.97
C GLY A 80 7.93 10.03 -14.37
N GLY A 81 8.56 10.68 -15.35
CA GLY A 81 8.67 10.16 -16.71
C GLY A 81 9.66 8.99 -16.89
N ASN A 82 10.36 8.57 -15.86
CA ASN A 82 11.35 7.52 -15.97
C ASN A 82 10.71 6.13 -15.78
N LYS A 83 10.86 5.24 -16.76
CA LYS A 83 10.35 3.85 -16.75
C LYS A 83 10.74 3.05 -15.50
N GLU A 84 11.80 3.42 -14.80
CA GLU A 84 12.21 2.77 -13.55
C GLU A 84 11.30 3.10 -12.36
N VAL A 85 10.72 4.30 -12.30
CA VAL A 85 9.70 4.65 -11.31
C VAL A 85 8.45 3.81 -11.48
N LEU A 86 8.14 3.43 -12.72
CA LEU A 86 7.02 2.56 -13.06
C LEU A 86 7.25 1.09 -12.64
N LYS A 87 8.49 0.67 -12.37
CA LYS A 87 8.82 -0.67 -11.84
C LYS A 87 8.58 -0.80 -10.33
N LYS A 88 8.28 0.30 -9.61
CA LYS A 88 8.05 0.27 -8.15
C LYS A 88 6.90 -0.64 -7.79
N LYS A 89 6.96 -1.19 -6.58
CA LYS A 89 5.88 -1.95 -5.95
C LYS A 89 4.58 -1.15 -6.02
N TYR A 90 3.52 -1.81 -6.39
CA TYR A 90 2.16 -1.29 -6.33
C TYR A 90 1.36 -2.14 -5.34
N TYR A 91 0.30 -1.57 -4.81
CA TYR A 91 -0.60 -2.19 -3.87
C TYR A 91 -2.01 -2.20 -4.42
N HIS A 92 -2.83 -3.12 -3.95
CA HIS A 92 -4.26 -3.04 -4.18
C HIS A 92 -4.85 -1.86 -3.41
N LEU A 93 -5.88 -1.27 -3.98
CA LEU A 93 -6.60 -0.14 -3.42
C LEU A 93 -8.08 -0.29 -3.76
N ILE A 94 -8.95 -0.08 -2.78
CA ILE A 94 -10.39 0.03 -3.02
C ILE A 94 -10.77 1.51 -2.98
N ILE A 95 -11.59 1.91 -3.94
CA ILE A 95 -12.16 3.26 -4.04
C ILE A 95 -13.67 3.12 -4.10
N LEU A 96 -14.36 3.65 -3.09
CA LEU A 96 -15.81 3.73 -3.06
C LEU A 96 -16.26 5.16 -3.36
N VAL A 97 -17.35 5.28 -4.12
CA VAL A 97 -17.94 6.56 -4.48
C VAL A 97 -19.04 6.93 -3.48
N GLN A 98 -18.93 8.10 -2.86
CA GLN A 98 -19.93 8.61 -1.93
C GLN A 98 -21.02 9.47 -2.60
N ASN A 99 -20.67 10.16 -3.69
CA ASN A 99 -21.57 11.13 -4.35
C ASN A 99 -21.17 11.38 -5.81
N GLN A 100 -21.92 12.24 -6.50
CA GLN A 100 -21.68 12.55 -7.92
C GLN A 100 -20.33 13.23 -8.22
N VAL A 101 -19.76 13.96 -7.25
CA VAL A 101 -18.42 14.54 -7.38
C VAL A 101 -17.39 13.42 -7.37
N GLY A 102 -17.51 12.49 -6.41
CA GLY A 102 -16.67 11.30 -6.32
C GLY A 102 -16.74 10.44 -7.58
N LEU A 103 -17.94 10.25 -8.17
CA LEU A 103 -18.09 9.49 -9.41
C LEU A 103 -17.29 10.11 -10.57
N LYS A 104 -17.35 11.44 -10.72
CA LYS A 104 -16.55 12.15 -11.72
C LYS A 104 -15.05 12.03 -11.44
N ASN A 105 -14.67 12.11 -10.17
CA ASN A 105 -13.28 11.99 -9.75
C ASN A 105 -12.75 10.56 -9.98
N LEU A 106 -13.56 9.53 -9.70
CA LEU A 106 -13.21 8.14 -10.02
C LEU A 106 -12.98 7.97 -11.53
N TYR A 107 -13.84 8.50 -12.38
CA TYR A 107 -13.63 8.43 -13.84
C TYR A 107 -12.32 9.10 -14.29
N ARG A 108 -11.96 10.24 -13.69
CA ARG A 108 -10.68 10.92 -13.96
C ARG A 108 -9.48 10.06 -13.54
N ILE A 109 -9.54 9.48 -12.33
CA ILE A 109 -8.51 8.59 -11.80
C ILE A 109 -8.33 7.37 -12.72
N VAL A 110 -9.42 6.69 -13.07
CA VAL A 110 -9.39 5.50 -13.95
C VAL A 110 -8.87 5.85 -15.33
N SER A 111 -9.33 6.96 -15.90
CA SER A 111 -8.84 7.44 -17.22
C SER A 111 -7.33 7.70 -17.18
N ALA A 112 -6.85 8.44 -16.18
CA ALA A 112 -5.43 8.72 -16.04
C ALA A 112 -4.61 7.44 -15.79
N ALA A 113 -5.12 6.49 -15.00
CA ALA A 113 -4.47 5.22 -14.77
C ALA A 113 -4.25 4.40 -16.04
N HIS A 114 -5.19 4.48 -16.99
CA HIS A 114 -5.12 3.77 -18.28
C HIS A 114 -4.33 4.53 -19.37
N THR A 115 -4.34 5.86 -19.34
CA THR A 115 -3.73 6.68 -20.42
C THR A 115 -2.35 7.23 -20.06
N GLN A 116 -2.12 7.56 -18.79
CA GLN A 116 -0.89 8.23 -18.35
C GLN A 116 0.00 7.34 -17.47
N TYR A 117 -0.61 6.49 -16.62
CA TYR A 117 0.10 5.70 -15.62
C TYR A 117 0.05 4.19 -15.87
N PHE A 118 -0.27 3.77 -17.08
CA PHE A 118 -0.33 2.35 -17.44
C PHE A 118 1.07 1.74 -17.58
N PHE A 119 1.33 0.72 -16.78
CA PHE A 119 2.53 -0.13 -16.94
C PHE A 119 2.18 -1.57 -16.59
N LYS A 120 2.04 -2.43 -17.61
CA LYS A 120 1.52 -3.81 -17.53
C LYS A 120 0.06 -3.90 -17.03
N LYS A 121 -0.35 -3.01 -16.15
CA LYS A 121 -1.70 -2.81 -15.62
C LYS A 121 -1.89 -1.34 -15.26
N PRO A 122 -3.14 -0.85 -15.14
CA PRO A 122 -3.40 0.52 -14.72
C PRO A 122 -2.89 0.74 -13.29
N ARG A 123 -2.26 1.89 -13.05
CA ARG A 123 -1.71 2.28 -11.76
C ARG A 123 -2.17 3.67 -11.40
N VAL A 124 -2.26 3.95 -10.12
CA VAL A 124 -2.69 5.25 -9.62
C VAL A 124 -1.64 5.77 -8.64
N PRO A 125 -0.93 6.85 -8.96
CA PRO A 125 -0.03 7.48 -7.98
C PRO A 125 -0.83 8.17 -6.89
N ARG A 126 -0.29 8.20 -5.67
CA ARG A 126 -0.93 8.81 -4.49
C ARG A 126 -1.24 10.31 -4.70
N SER A 127 -0.39 11.02 -5.44
CA SER A 127 -0.62 12.43 -5.82
C SER A 127 -1.92 12.61 -6.61
N LEU A 128 -2.21 11.73 -7.56
CA LEU A 128 -3.45 11.75 -8.32
C LEU A 128 -4.68 11.44 -7.43
N LEU A 129 -4.53 10.47 -6.50
CA LEU A 129 -5.58 10.16 -5.52
C LEU A 129 -5.88 11.39 -4.64
N ASN A 130 -4.86 12.07 -4.15
CA ASN A 130 -5.03 13.27 -3.33
C ASN A 130 -5.69 14.41 -4.11
N GLN A 131 -5.33 14.60 -5.37
CA GLN A 131 -5.92 15.62 -6.24
C GLN A 131 -7.42 15.41 -6.47
N TYR A 132 -7.88 14.16 -6.55
CA TYR A 132 -9.27 13.80 -6.83
C TYR A 132 -9.95 13.07 -5.66
N ARG A 133 -9.53 13.36 -4.42
CA ARG A 133 -10.00 12.69 -3.20
C ARG A 133 -11.46 12.97 -2.87
N GLU A 134 -11.98 14.13 -3.22
CA GLU A 134 -13.32 14.58 -2.83
C GLU A 134 -14.40 13.62 -3.33
N GLY A 135 -15.30 13.24 -2.41
CA GLY A 135 -16.42 12.32 -2.67
C GLY A 135 -16.02 10.85 -2.83
N LEU A 136 -14.80 10.49 -2.44
CA LEU A 136 -14.29 9.12 -2.46
C LEU A 136 -13.95 8.64 -1.05
N LEU A 137 -14.16 7.35 -0.80
CA LEU A 137 -13.62 6.61 0.33
C LEU A 137 -12.56 5.64 -0.18
N LEU A 138 -11.42 5.60 0.49
CA LEU A 138 -10.30 4.71 0.16
C LEU A 138 -10.08 3.68 1.27
N SER A 139 -9.80 2.45 0.87
CA SER A 139 -9.34 1.37 1.75
C SER A 139 -8.03 0.77 1.25
N PRO A 140 -7.16 0.28 2.17
CA PRO A 140 -5.93 -0.42 1.80
C PRO A 140 -6.16 -1.80 1.18
N ALA A 141 -7.41 -2.20 0.98
CA ALA A 141 -7.80 -3.48 0.38
C ALA A 141 -7.31 -4.73 1.15
N CYS A 142 -7.10 -5.83 0.42
CA CYS A 142 -6.77 -7.18 0.90
C CYS A 142 -5.28 -7.34 1.30
N GLU A 143 -4.81 -8.58 1.34
CA GLU A 143 -3.42 -8.98 1.61
C GLU A 143 -2.41 -8.36 0.63
N ALA A 144 -2.84 -8.03 -0.58
CA ALA A 144 -2.03 -7.33 -1.58
C ALA A 144 -2.00 -5.81 -1.38
N GLY A 145 -2.70 -5.30 -0.38
CA GLY A 145 -2.78 -3.90 -0.01
C GLY A 145 -1.57 -3.40 0.77
N GLU A 146 -1.46 -2.09 0.90
CA GLU A 146 -0.31 -1.45 1.53
C GLU A 146 -0.20 -1.77 3.02
N LEU A 147 -1.32 -1.68 3.76
CA LEU A 147 -1.32 -1.89 5.21
C LEU A 147 -1.00 -3.34 5.59
N TYR A 148 -1.68 -4.29 4.97
CA TYR A 148 -1.46 -5.71 5.24
C TYR A 148 0.00 -6.10 4.97
N ARG A 149 0.54 -5.72 3.81
CA ARG A 149 1.94 -5.97 3.45
C ARG A 149 2.95 -5.29 4.36
N ALA A 150 2.64 -4.11 4.89
CA ALA A 150 3.49 -3.44 5.86
C ALA A 150 3.53 -4.19 7.19
N ILE A 151 2.39 -4.74 7.65
CA ILE A 151 2.31 -5.58 8.86
C ILE A 151 3.12 -6.86 8.69
N VAL A 152 2.92 -7.59 7.59
CA VAL A 152 3.66 -8.82 7.27
C VAL A 152 5.17 -8.56 7.15
N ALA A 153 5.56 -7.42 6.59
CA ALA A 153 6.97 -7.02 6.49
C ALA A 153 7.59 -6.56 7.82
N GLY A 154 6.84 -6.60 8.93
CA GLY A 154 7.33 -6.17 10.24
C GLY A 154 7.70 -4.70 10.32
N GLN A 155 7.03 -3.84 9.55
CA GLN A 155 7.32 -2.41 9.57
C GLN A 155 7.09 -1.80 10.96
N PRO A 156 7.86 -0.77 11.35
CA PRO A 156 7.68 -0.10 12.63
C PRO A 156 6.25 0.40 12.82
N TYR A 157 5.75 0.34 14.05
CA TYR A 157 4.37 0.72 14.38
C TYR A 157 4.01 2.14 13.89
N GLU A 158 4.94 3.08 14.02
CA GLU A 158 4.76 4.45 13.51
C GLU A 158 4.49 4.51 12.00
N GLN A 159 5.10 3.60 11.23
CA GLN A 159 4.84 3.48 9.80
C GLN A 159 3.44 2.92 9.54
N LEU A 160 3.00 1.93 10.33
CA LEU A 160 1.64 1.39 10.24
C LEU A 160 0.59 2.47 10.55
N LEU A 161 0.86 3.33 11.56
CA LEU A 161 -0.01 4.46 11.88
C LEU A 161 -0.15 5.43 10.70
N ARG A 162 0.96 5.79 10.04
CA ARG A 162 0.94 6.68 8.86
C ARG A 162 0.17 6.08 7.69
N ILE A 163 0.31 4.78 7.48
CA ILE A 163 -0.44 4.08 6.42
C ILE A 163 -1.92 4.08 6.75
N ALA A 164 -2.30 3.66 7.97
CA ALA A 164 -3.69 3.59 8.39
C ALA A 164 -4.38 4.96 8.39
N ASP A 165 -3.67 6.03 8.76
CA ASP A 165 -4.21 7.41 8.77
C ASP A 165 -4.62 7.90 7.38
N TYR A 166 -3.97 7.43 6.32
CA TYR A 166 -4.26 7.83 4.95
C TYR A 166 -5.62 7.34 4.44
N TYR A 167 -6.10 6.18 4.90
CA TYR A 167 -7.31 5.53 4.44
C TYR A 167 -8.54 5.97 5.24
N ASP A 168 -9.74 5.89 4.65
CA ASP A 168 -11.00 6.28 5.32
C ASP A 168 -11.57 5.15 6.15
N TYR A 169 -11.36 3.92 5.72
CA TYR A 169 -11.74 2.70 6.44
C TYR A 169 -10.69 1.61 6.19
N LEU A 170 -10.68 0.59 7.02
CA LEU A 170 -9.77 -0.55 6.90
C LEU A 170 -10.56 -1.82 6.60
N GLU A 171 -9.88 -2.86 6.15
CA GLU A 171 -10.49 -4.11 5.72
C GLU A 171 -9.80 -5.31 6.36
N VAL A 172 -10.60 -6.30 6.73
CA VAL A 172 -10.16 -7.62 7.16
C VAL A 172 -10.91 -8.70 6.37
N GLN A 173 -10.25 -9.83 6.14
CA GLN A 173 -10.82 -10.94 5.38
C GLN A 173 -10.78 -12.25 6.17
N PRO A 174 -11.63 -13.25 5.81
CA PRO A 174 -11.55 -14.59 6.38
C PRO A 174 -10.13 -15.14 6.32
N ILE A 175 -9.73 -15.85 7.38
CA ILE A 175 -8.36 -16.40 7.50
C ILE A 175 -8.02 -17.32 6.32
N GLY A 176 -8.98 -18.12 5.86
CA GLY A 176 -8.82 -19.02 4.74
C GLY A 176 -8.38 -18.33 3.44
N ASN A 177 -8.78 -17.05 3.23
CA ASN A 177 -8.40 -16.29 2.04
C ASN A 177 -6.88 -16.09 1.94
N ASN A 178 -6.20 -16.04 3.09
CA ASN A 178 -4.76 -15.76 3.20
C ASN A 178 -3.94 -16.98 3.66
N ALA A 179 -4.55 -18.17 3.80
CA ALA A 179 -3.89 -19.39 4.26
C ALA A 179 -2.71 -19.82 3.38
N PHE A 180 -2.69 -19.43 2.11
CA PHE A 180 -1.58 -19.65 1.19
C PHE A 180 -0.25 -19.06 1.68
N MET A 181 -0.30 -18.02 2.54
CA MET A 181 0.91 -17.39 3.10
C MET A 181 1.66 -18.31 4.06
N ILE A 182 0.97 -19.21 4.76
CA ILE A 182 1.57 -20.16 5.71
C ILE A 182 2.51 -21.13 4.99
N LYS A 183 2.27 -21.41 3.70
CA LYS A 183 3.05 -22.34 2.88
C LYS A 183 4.22 -21.69 2.15
N LYS A 184 4.34 -20.36 2.17
CA LYS A 184 5.38 -19.63 1.43
C LYS A 184 6.63 -19.47 2.28
N GLU A 185 7.72 -20.12 1.90
CA GLU A 185 9.03 -20.05 2.57
C GLU A 185 9.61 -18.63 2.63
N ASP A 186 9.24 -17.76 1.70
CA ASP A 186 9.70 -16.37 1.63
C ASP A 186 8.88 -15.39 2.50
N VAL A 187 7.81 -15.86 3.16
CA VAL A 187 6.96 -15.08 4.08
C VAL A 187 7.16 -15.58 5.52
N SER A 188 8.36 -15.41 6.05
CA SER A 188 8.75 -15.89 7.39
C SER A 188 7.95 -15.30 8.56
N ALA A 189 7.09 -14.30 8.32
CA ALA A 189 6.26 -13.67 9.36
C ALA A 189 4.89 -14.35 9.55
N VAL A 190 4.54 -15.36 8.76
CA VAL A 190 3.24 -16.06 8.80
C VAL A 190 3.50 -17.56 8.77
N GLU A 191 3.50 -18.20 9.93
CA GLU A 191 3.76 -19.62 10.09
C GLU A 191 2.49 -20.43 10.44
N SER A 192 1.44 -19.73 10.88
CA SER A 192 0.21 -20.35 11.39
C SER A 192 -1.03 -19.51 11.11
N GLU A 193 -2.22 -20.13 11.25
CA GLU A 193 -3.49 -19.39 11.23
C GLU A 193 -3.58 -18.34 12.35
N GLU A 194 -2.94 -18.57 13.47
CA GLU A 194 -2.93 -17.60 14.58
C GLU A 194 -2.18 -16.32 14.19
N ASP A 195 -1.13 -16.41 13.37
CA ASP A 195 -0.43 -15.24 12.84
C ASP A 195 -1.34 -14.43 11.92
N LEU A 196 -2.15 -15.09 11.08
CA LEU A 196 -3.15 -14.43 10.25
C LEU A 196 -4.24 -13.74 11.09
N LYS A 197 -4.71 -14.39 12.16
CA LYS A 197 -5.65 -13.78 13.12
C LYS A 197 -5.04 -12.56 13.80
N GLU A 198 -3.76 -12.64 14.17
CA GLU A 198 -3.05 -11.53 14.80
C GLU A 198 -2.88 -10.35 13.85
N ILE A 199 -2.66 -10.57 12.56
CA ILE A 199 -2.64 -9.49 11.55
C ILE A 199 -4.01 -8.80 11.51
N ASN A 200 -5.11 -9.54 11.46
CA ASN A 200 -6.45 -8.96 11.48
C ASN A 200 -6.72 -8.20 12.79
N ARG A 201 -6.32 -8.73 13.97
CA ARG A 201 -6.42 -8.00 15.25
C ARG A 201 -5.65 -6.68 15.24
N ARG A 202 -4.47 -6.65 14.63
CA ARG A 202 -3.69 -5.40 14.48
C ARG A 202 -4.38 -4.38 13.60
N ILE A 203 -5.01 -4.83 12.50
CA ILE A 203 -5.80 -3.95 11.63
C ILE A 203 -7.00 -3.38 12.39
N VAL A 204 -7.74 -4.22 13.13
CA VAL A 204 -8.86 -3.79 13.97
C VAL A 204 -8.40 -2.76 15.00
N LYS A 205 -7.31 -3.02 15.70
CA LYS A 205 -6.73 -2.10 16.70
C LYS A 205 -6.32 -0.76 16.10
N LEU A 206 -5.77 -0.75 14.88
CA LEU A 206 -5.46 0.48 14.16
C LEU A 206 -6.74 1.25 13.80
N GLY A 207 -7.80 0.56 13.38
CA GLY A 207 -9.11 1.19 13.14
C GLY A 207 -9.67 1.85 14.39
N GLU A 208 -9.65 1.16 15.53
CA GLU A 208 -10.06 1.71 16.82
C GLU A 208 -9.26 2.97 17.22
N GLN A 209 -7.95 2.93 17.04
CA GLN A 209 -7.07 4.06 17.39
C GLN A 209 -7.37 5.31 16.55
N PHE A 210 -7.73 5.15 15.30
CA PHE A 210 -8.06 6.26 14.40
C PHE A 210 -9.55 6.55 14.31
N HIS A 211 -10.40 5.83 15.07
CA HIS A 211 -11.87 5.90 14.98
C HIS A 211 -12.38 5.71 13.55
N LYS A 212 -11.78 4.76 12.84
CA LYS A 212 -12.14 4.39 11.46
C LYS A 212 -12.87 3.07 11.44
N PRO A 213 -13.91 2.91 10.61
CA PRO A 213 -14.55 1.63 10.43
C PRO A 213 -13.55 0.58 9.94
N VAL A 214 -13.67 -0.62 10.50
CA VAL A 214 -13.01 -1.82 9.96
C VAL A 214 -14.11 -2.72 9.43
N VAL A 215 -14.05 -3.08 8.15
CA VAL A 215 -15.08 -3.87 7.49
C VAL A 215 -14.56 -5.28 7.19
N ALA A 216 -15.41 -6.28 7.42
CA ALA A 216 -15.14 -7.64 7.01
C ALA A 216 -15.66 -7.86 5.58
N THR A 217 -14.76 -8.21 4.65
CA THR A 217 -15.13 -8.53 3.27
C THR A 217 -14.80 -9.98 2.95
N CYS A 218 -15.61 -10.62 2.10
CA CYS A 218 -15.47 -12.03 1.76
C CYS A 218 -14.55 -12.29 0.57
N ASP A 219 -14.28 -11.27 -0.25
CA ASP A 219 -13.51 -11.39 -1.51
C ASP A 219 -14.05 -12.48 -2.46
N VAL A 220 -15.35 -12.42 -2.72
CA VAL A 220 -16.10 -13.44 -3.46
C VAL A 220 -15.63 -13.53 -4.91
N HIS A 221 -15.23 -14.74 -5.34
CA HIS A 221 -14.87 -15.06 -6.72
C HIS A 221 -15.77 -16.12 -7.34
N PHE A 222 -16.53 -16.87 -6.53
CA PHE A 222 -17.51 -17.88 -6.96
C PHE A 222 -18.62 -18.01 -5.90
N MET A 223 -19.75 -18.63 -6.29
CA MET A 223 -20.94 -18.69 -5.44
C MET A 223 -20.81 -19.75 -4.34
N ASP A 224 -20.66 -21.00 -4.75
CA ASP A 224 -20.65 -22.13 -3.84
C ASP A 224 -19.24 -22.73 -3.74
N PRO A 225 -18.85 -23.36 -2.61
CA PRO A 225 -17.52 -23.96 -2.44
C PRO A 225 -17.08 -24.88 -3.58
N GLN A 226 -18.00 -25.64 -4.16
CA GLN A 226 -17.71 -26.55 -5.29
C GLN A 226 -17.40 -25.83 -6.61
N ASP A 227 -17.75 -24.55 -6.75
CA ASP A 227 -17.53 -23.76 -7.96
C ASP A 227 -16.06 -23.36 -8.14
N GLU A 228 -15.21 -23.59 -7.12
CA GLU A 228 -13.77 -23.35 -7.22
C GLU A 228 -13.15 -24.01 -8.45
N VAL A 229 -13.68 -25.16 -8.88
CA VAL A 229 -13.21 -25.87 -10.07
C VAL A 229 -13.27 -25.02 -11.33
N TYR A 230 -14.29 -24.17 -11.49
CA TYR A 230 -14.42 -23.29 -12.65
C TYR A 230 -13.37 -22.19 -12.64
N ARG A 231 -13.09 -21.63 -11.46
CA ARG A 231 -12.02 -20.65 -11.28
C ARG A 231 -10.65 -21.27 -11.59
N ARG A 232 -10.39 -22.48 -11.10
CA ARG A 232 -9.17 -23.24 -11.36
C ARG A 232 -8.93 -23.43 -12.85
N ILE A 233 -9.95 -23.88 -13.61
CA ILE A 233 -9.89 -24.06 -15.06
C ILE A 233 -9.51 -22.74 -15.76
N ILE A 234 -10.15 -21.63 -15.38
CA ILE A 234 -9.88 -20.31 -15.97
C ILE A 234 -8.45 -19.86 -15.66
N MET A 235 -7.99 -20.02 -14.42
CA MET A 235 -6.64 -19.65 -14.01
C MET A 235 -5.58 -20.48 -14.71
N THR A 236 -5.76 -21.80 -14.81
CA THR A 236 -4.88 -22.70 -15.57
C THR A 236 -4.82 -22.26 -17.04
N GLY A 237 -5.95 -21.96 -17.65
CA GLY A 237 -6.02 -21.49 -19.05
C GLY A 237 -5.33 -20.13 -19.27
N LYS A 238 -5.18 -19.32 -18.22
CA LYS A 238 -4.44 -18.05 -18.22
C LYS A 238 -2.96 -18.19 -17.85
N GLY A 239 -2.50 -19.40 -17.50
CA GLY A 239 -1.11 -19.68 -17.16
C GLY A 239 -0.70 -19.22 -15.76
N PHE A 240 -1.62 -19.25 -14.79
CA PHE A 240 -1.28 -19.03 -13.39
C PHE A 240 -0.65 -20.29 -12.79
N ASP A 241 0.52 -20.18 -12.20
CA ASP A 241 1.28 -21.30 -11.64
C ASP A 241 0.63 -21.87 -10.36
N ASP A 242 -0.17 -21.06 -9.66
CA ASP A 242 -0.89 -21.40 -8.42
C ASP A 242 -2.37 -21.74 -8.63
N ALA A 243 -2.75 -22.07 -9.86
CA ALA A 243 -4.15 -22.36 -10.21
C ALA A 243 -4.76 -23.53 -9.41
N ASP A 244 -3.96 -24.51 -9.00
CA ASP A 244 -4.40 -25.66 -8.19
C ASP A 244 -4.50 -25.36 -6.69
N GLU A 245 -3.99 -24.22 -6.23
CA GLU A 245 -4.05 -23.79 -4.83
C GLU A 245 -5.14 -22.74 -4.63
N GLN A 246 -6.42 -23.15 -4.74
CA GLN A 246 -7.54 -22.24 -4.61
C GLN A 246 -7.80 -21.84 -3.14
N ALA A 247 -7.86 -20.53 -2.88
CA ALA A 247 -8.39 -20.01 -1.64
C ALA A 247 -9.93 -20.16 -1.61
N PRO A 248 -10.57 -20.28 -0.42
CA PRO A 248 -12.02 -20.48 -0.28
C PRO A 248 -12.81 -19.18 -0.48
N LEU A 249 -12.75 -18.63 -1.70
CA LEU A 249 -13.33 -17.33 -2.07
C LEU A 249 -14.80 -17.46 -2.52
N PHE A 250 -15.57 -18.26 -1.83
CA PHE A 250 -17.01 -18.40 -2.07
C PHE A 250 -17.84 -17.38 -1.31
N LEU A 251 -19.08 -17.18 -1.75
CA LEU A 251 -20.03 -16.29 -1.05
C LEU A 251 -20.43 -16.89 0.29
N ARG A 252 -20.14 -16.20 1.37
CA ARG A 252 -20.56 -16.57 2.73
C ARG A 252 -21.79 -15.81 3.15
N THR A 253 -22.65 -16.48 3.89
CA THR A 253 -23.79 -15.83 4.58
C THR A 253 -23.28 -14.95 5.74
N THR A 254 -24.16 -14.15 6.30
CA THR A 254 -23.82 -13.33 7.48
C THR A 254 -23.41 -14.19 8.66
N GLU A 255 -24.11 -15.31 8.90
CA GLU A 255 -23.79 -16.26 9.96
C GLU A 255 -22.41 -16.89 9.78
N GLU A 256 -22.08 -17.32 8.57
CA GLU A 256 -20.74 -17.85 8.24
C GLU A 256 -19.66 -16.79 8.42
N MET A 257 -19.92 -15.55 8.03
CA MET A 257 -18.96 -14.45 8.26
C MET A 257 -18.78 -14.14 9.76
N LEU A 258 -19.84 -14.18 10.57
CA LEU A 258 -19.73 -14.03 12.02
C LEU A 258 -18.91 -15.15 12.66
N GLU A 259 -19.04 -16.40 12.18
CA GLU A 259 -18.24 -17.54 12.61
C GLU A 259 -16.75 -17.35 12.25
N GLU A 260 -16.45 -16.94 11.01
CA GLU A 260 -15.09 -16.64 10.54
C GLU A 260 -14.36 -15.61 11.41
N PHE A 261 -15.08 -14.60 11.94
CA PHE A 261 -14.51 -13.55 12.77
C PHE A 261 -14.75 -13.74 14.28
N SER A 262 -15.28 -14.89 14.72
CA SER A 262 -15.58 -15.18 16.12
C SER A 262 -14.37 -15.04 17.07
N TYR A 263 -13.15 -15.20 16.58
CA TYR A 263 -11.89 -15.01 17.30
C TYR A 263 -11.62 -13.56 17.75
N LEU A 264 -12.38 -12.59 17.22
CA LEU A 264 -12.36 -11.18 17.67
C LEU A 264 -13.25 -10.92 18.89
N GLY A 265 -14.10 -11.90 19.29
CA GLY A 265 -15.18 -11.74 20.24
C GLY A 265 -16.48 -11.31 19.57
N SER A 266 -17.63 -11.66 20.16
CA SER A 266 -18.95 -11.50 19.54
C SER A 266 -19.29 -10.05 19.15
N GLU A 267 -19.02 -9.10 20.05
CA GLU A 267 -19.29 -7.68 19.79
C GLU A 267 -18.46 -7.14 18.62
N LYS A 268 -17.17 -7.48 18.57
CA LYS A 268 -16.29 -7.00 17.52
C LYS A 268 -16.55 -7.70 16.18
N ALA A 269 -16.92 -8.99 16.21
CA ALA A 269 -17.34 -9.71 15.01
C ALA A 269 -18.61 -9.08 14.42
N GLU A 270 -19.62 -8.75 15.25
CA GLU A 270 -20.83 -8.06 14.82
C GLU A 270 -20.52 -6.65 14.27
N GLU A 271 -19.61 -5.92 14.92
CA GLU A 271 -19.18 -4.60 14.46
C GLU A 271 -18.59 -4.65 13.05
N VAL A 272 -17.62 -5.54 12.80
CA VAL A 272 -16.90 -5.58 11.50
C VAL A 272 -17.72 -6.24 10.38
N VAL A 273 -18.61 -7.20 10.71
CA VAL A 273 -19.40 -7.96 9.72
C VAL A 273 -20.71 -7.27 9.38
N ILE A 274 -21.40 -6.70 10.39
CA ILE A 274 -22.75 -6.16 10.22
C ILE A 274 -22.78 -4.64 10.31
N THR A 275 -22.26 -4.07 11.41
CA THR A 275 -22.45 -2.65 11.70
C THR A 275 -21.65 -1.77 10.72
N ASN A 276 -20.41 -2.08 10.50
CA ASN A 276 -19.52 -1.30 9.62
C ASN A 276 -19.71 -1.60 8.15
#